data_b00cbc62547a6ce4397c33f915d40dac
#
_entry.id   b00cbc62547a6ce4397c33f915d40dac
#
_cell.length_a   1.000
_cell.length_b   1.000
_cell.length_c   1.000
_cell.angle_alpha   90.00
_cell.angle_beta   90.00
_cell.angle_gamma   90.00
#
_symmetry.space_group_name_H-M   'P 1'
#
loop_
_entity.id
_entity.type
_entity.pdbx_description
1 polymer ?
#
loop_
_entity_poly.entity_id
_entity_poly.type
_entity_poly.pdbx_seq_one_letter_code
_entity_poly.pdbx_strand_id
1 'polypeptide(L)'
;MRRALIPTVLLALAAAGSLAAAPAAFVYVGAYTHWEELPNHRNPPGGASHGIYGFRFDRDSGKLTALGLAAETRNPTYVAFAPSGRTLYAANEIYQFRGRPAGAVSAYAVDPATGGLTFLDQVSAGGAGTCYVRPDHAGRNLLVANFGGGSVAVLPVNPDGSLREASAFVQDTGSGPNPRQAGPHAHSFNPAPDDRFAIEAEFGTDRLMVYRLDSATGALSPADPPFVAMAPASAPRHFTFHPNGRIAYALGEIDSSITVLAYNGASGRLRPLQSISTLPPDYKGKNTAAEVLVDRAGRFLYASNRGLNTIAVFAIDGAGRLRPVAQVPSGGRTPRGFCLDPLGRWLLAANQDTNNVAVFALDPATGIPAATGETAEVRSAVCVQFLPGLDHR
;
A
#
# COMPACT_ATOMS: atom_id res chain seq x y z
N MET A 1 51.97 -33.07 61.56
CA MET A 1 51.30 -33.42 60.32
C MET A 1 50.42 -32.28 59.92
N ARG A 2 50.83 -31.44 58.93
CA ARG A 2 50.03 -30.29 58.41
C ARG A 2 49.56 -30.72 57.03
N ARG A 3 48.23 -30.80 56.87
CA ARG A 3 47.58 -31.04 55.56
C ARG A 3 47.42 -29.72 54.82
N ALA A 4 47.98 -29.65 53.62
CA ALA A 4 47.82 -28.55 52.70
C ALA A 4 46.46 -28.65 51.98
N LEU A 5 45.67 -27.57 52.01
CA LEU A 5 44.46 -27.40 51.25
C LEU A 5 44.84 -26.81 49.84
N ILE A 6 44.48 -27.52 48.81
CA ILE A 6 44.62 -27.04 47.40
C ILE A 6 43.32 -26.33 47.03
N PRO A 7 43.32 -25.07 46.58
CA PRO A 7 42.12 -24.40 46.10
C PRO A 7 41.75 -24.87 44.69
N THR A 8 40.53 -25.40 44.53
CA THR A 8 39.92 -25.71 43.24
C THR A 8 39.43 -24.41 42.59
N VAL A 9 40.06 -24.01 41.49
CA VAL A 9 39.61 -22.91 40.66
C VAL A 9 38.49 -23.42 39.74
N LEU A 10 37.25 -23.00 39.94
CA LEU A 10 36.17 -23.20 38.99
C LEU A 10 36.28 -22.21 37.83
N LEU A 11 36.63 -22.72 36.64
CA LEU A 11 36.55 -21.96 35.40
C LEU A 11 35.09 -21.91 34.95
N ALA A 12 34.44 -20.74 35.07
CA ALA A 12 33.12 -20.51 34.48
C ALA A 12 33.30 -20.27 32.96
N LEU A 13 32.92 -21.22 32.13
CA LEU A 13 32.74 -21.01 30.69
C LEU A 13 31.50 -20.14 30.48
N ALA A 14 31.72 -18.88 30.12
CA ALA A 14 30.63 -18.03 29.56
C ALA A 14 30.30 -18.55 28.16
N ALA A 15 29.18 -19.22 28.01
CA ALA A 15 28.60 -19.52 26.73
C ALA A 15 28.13 -18.19 26.07
N ALA A 16 28.94 -17.72 25.11
CA ALA A 16 28.50 -16.65 24.20
C ALA A 16 27.38 -17.22 23.35
N GLY A 17 26.13 -17.01 23.77
CA GLY A 17 24.97 -17.28 22.92
C GLY A 17 25.07 -16.40 21.70
N SER A 18 25.27 -17.00 20.52
CA SER A 18 25.11 -16.34 19.24
C SER A 18 23.66 -15.81 19.18
N LEU A 19 23.48 -14.51 19.33
CA LEU A 19 22.23 -13.87 18.95
C LEU A 19 22.05 -14.17 17.45
N ALA A 20 21.15 -15.09 17.12
CA ALA A 20 20.77 -15.31 15.74
C ALA A 20 20.30 -13.95 15.20
N ALA A 21 20.97 -13.45 14.15
CA ALA A 21 20.57 -12.23 13.48
C ALA A 21 19.08 -12.36 13.10
N ALA A 22 18.29 -11.31 13.40
CA ALA A 22 16.88 -11.31 13.02
C ALA A 22 16.78 -11.60 11.51
N PRO A 23 15.84 -12.45 11.07
CA PRO A 23 15.74 -12.82 9.66
C PRO A 23 15.60 -11.55 8.82
N ALA A 24 16.41 -11.46 7.75
CA ALA A 24 16.40 -10.33 6.84
C ALA A 24 15.00 -10.14 6.26
N ALA A 25 14.51 -8.91 6.26
CA ALA A 25 13.28 -8.58 5.57
C ALA A 25 13.55 -8.36 4.07
N PHE A 26 12.57 -8.63 3.23
CA PHE A 26 12.60 -8.26 1.83
C PHE A 26 11.65 -7.11 1.56
N VAL A 27 12.06 -6.24 0.63
CA VAL A 27 11.29 -5.07 0.18
C VAL A 27 11.21 -5.13 -1.34
N TYR A 28 10.02 -4.83 -1.86
CA TYR A 28 9.80 -4.77 -3.31
C TYR A 28 9.25 -3.41 -3.70
N VAL A 29 9.78 -2.91 -4.81
CA VAL A 29 9.44 -1.58 -5.34
C VAL A 29 8.87 -1.74 -6.74
N GLY A 30 7.61 -1.35 -6.91
CA GLY A 30 6.97 -1.22 -8.20
C GLY A 30 7.26 0.14 -8.82
N ALA A 31 7.38 0.19 -10.15
CA ALA A 31 7.78 1.38 -10.86
C ALA A 31 7.08 1.51 -12.22
N TYR A 32 6.95 2.74 -12.74
CA TYR A 32 6.52 2.95 -14.13
C TYR A 32 7.61 2.52 -15.11
N THR A 33 7.21 1.77 -16.14
CA THR A 33 8.13 1.24 -17.17
C THR A 33 7.85 1.79 -18.57
N HIS A 34 6.58 2.04 -18.91
CA HIS A 34 6.10 2.48 -20.23
C HIS A 34 5.19 3.69 -20.05
N TRP A 35 5.80 4.86 -19.94
CA TRP A 35 5.08 6.11 -19.71
C TRP A 35 4.24 6.56 -20.92
N GLU A 36 4.68 6.20 -22.13
CA GLU A 36 4.00 6.50 -23.39
C GLU A 36 2.61 5.86 -23.49
N GLU A 37 2.36 4.84 -22.71
CA GLU A 37 1.06 4.14 -22.68
C GLU A 37 0.05 4.77 -21.72
N LEU A 38 0.49 5.71 -20.90
CA LEU A 38 -0.33 6.31 -19.86
C LEU A 38 -0.91 7.64 -20.34
N PRO A 39 -2.24 7.83 -20.29
CA PRO A 39 -2.84 9.12 -20.63
C PRO A 39 -2.29 10.24 -19.74
N ASN A 40 -1.85 11.33 -20.36
CA ASN A 40 -1.38 12.55 -19.68
C ASN A 40 -0.11 12.41 -18.83
N HIS A 41 0.64 11.33 -18.96
CA HIS A 41 1.94 11.21 -18.29
C HIS A 41 3.07 11.72 -19.19
N ARG A 42 4.02 12.45 -18.59
CA ARG A 42 5.26 12.88 -19.24
C ARG A 42 6.36 11.88 -18.90
N ASN A 43 7.29 11.66 -19.83
CA ASN A 43 8.48 10.86 -19.54
C ASN A 43 9.18 11.36 -18.28
N PRO A 44 9.49 10.48 -17.32
CA PRO A 44 10.17 10.88 -16.10
C PRO A 44 11.60 11.30 -16.38
N PRO A 45 12.16 12.20 -15.56
CA PRO A 45 13.59 12.46 -15.55
C PRO A 45 14.37 11.14 -15.32
N GLY A 46 15.34 10.83 -16.18
CA GLY A 46 16.21 9.66 -16.02
C GLY A 46 15.78 8.39 -16.76
N GLY A 47 14.68 8.40 -17.51
CA GLY A 47 14.23 7.28 -18.35
C GLY A 47 13.33 6.28 -17.61
N ALA A 48 12.90 5.24 -18.35
CA ALA A 48 11.99 4.23 -17.86
C ALA A 48 12.68 3.21 -16.91
N SER A 49 11.87 2.60 -16.06
CA SER A 49 12.20 1.42 -15.27
C SER A 49 11.96 0.13 -16.08
N HIS A 50 12.16 -1.05 -15.48
CA HIS A 50 11.94 -2.36 -16.13
C HIS A 50 10.89 -3.22 -15.41
N GLY A 51 10.45 -2.83 -14.22
CA GLY A 51 9.48 -3.64 -13.50
C GLY A 51 9.54 -3.51 -11.99
N ILE A 52 9.63 -4.65 -11.31
CA ILE A 52 9.68 -4.76 -9.84
C ILE A 52 11.13 -4.98 -9.41
N TYR A 53 11.61 -4.15 -8.48
CA TYR A 53 12.95 -4.28 -7.90
C TYR A 53 12.87 -4.86 -6.50
N GLY A 54 13.81 -5.77 -6.17
CA GLY A 54 13.92 -6.40 -4.86
C GLY A 54 15.09 -5.83 -4.05
N PHE A 55 14.90 -5.78 -2.73
CA PHE A 55 15.94 -5.37 -1.78
C PHE A 55 15.90 -6.29 -0.54
N ARG A 56 17.08 -6.56 0.01
CA ARG A 56 17.19 -7.04 1.38
C ARG A 56 17.23 -5.84 2.32
N PHE A 57 16.41 -5.88 3.35
CA PHE A 57 16.34 -4.84 4.36
C PHE A 57 16.86 -5.34 5.70
N ASP A 58 17.84 -4.64 6.24
CA ASP A 58 18.36 -4.88 7.58
C ASP A 58 17.50 -4.10 8.59
N ARG A 59 16.76 -4.83 9.42
CA ARG A 59 15.82 -4.24 10.38
C ARG A 59 16.50 -3.53 11.56
N ASP A 60 17.78 -3.74 11.78
CA ASP A 60 18.50 -3.12 12.91
C ASP A 60 19.12 -1.79 12.48
N SER A 61 19.68 -1.72 11.27
CA SER A 61 20.32 -0.51 10.74
C SER A 61 19.44 0.31 9.78
N GLY A 62 18.35 -0.27 9.25
CA GLY A 62 17.54 0.35 8.20
C GLY A 62 18.17 0.31 6.80
N LYS A 63 19.27 -0.43 6.62
CA LYS A 63 20.01 -0.49 5.36
C LYS A 63 19.25 -1.29 4.29
N LEU A 64 19.21 -0.75 3.08
CA LEU A 64 18.73 -1.42 1.87
C LEU A 64 19.92 -1.97 1.07
N THR A 65 19.91 -3.27 0.78
CA THR A 65 20.86 -3.91 -0.12
C THR A 65 20.13 -4.40 -1.36
N ALA A 66 20.47 -3.86 -2.53
CA ALA A 66 19.81 -4.19 -3.78
C ALA A 66 19.99 -5.68 -4.15
N LEU A 67 18.92 -6.34 -4.52
CA LEU A 67 18.89 -7.66 -5.16
C LEU A 67 18.78 -7.53 -6.69
N GLY A 68 18.47 -6.32 -7.19
CA GLY A 68 18.29 -6.02 -8.60
C GLY A 68 16.85 -6.11 -9.07
N LEU A 69 16.66 -6.31 -10.38
CA LEU A 69 15.35 -6.52 -11.00
C LEU A 69 14.81 -7.88 -10.59
N ALA A 70 13.75 -7.88 -9.77
CA ALA A 70 13.11 -9.10 -9.28
C ALA A 70 12.13 -9.69 -10.30
N ALA A 71 11.44 -8.82 -11.07
CA ALA A 71 10.57 -9.23 -12.16
C ALA A 71 10.47 -8.13 -13.22
N GLU A 72 10.65 -8.50 -14.49
CA GLU A 72 10.35 -7.63 -15.62
C GLU A 72 8.83 -7.68 -15.89
N THR A 73 8.18 -6.51 -15.86
CA THR A 73 6.74 -6.40 -16.12
C THR A 73 6.34 -4.95 -16.42
N ARG A 74 5.23 -4.78 -17.16
CA ARG A 74 4.77 -3.46 -17.60
C ARG A 74 4.03 -2.74 -16.50
N ASN A 75 4.46 -1.52 -16.18
CA ASN A 75 3.80 -0.58 -15.26
C ASN A 75 3.26 -1.24 -13.98
N PRO A 76 4.09 -1.94 -13.15
CA PRO A 76 3.65 -2.50 -11.87
C PRO A 76 3.48 -1.36 -10.85
N THR A 77 2.40 -0.59 -10.96
CA THR A 77 2.23 0.66 -10.19
C THR A 77 1.73 0.46 -8.77
N TYR A 78 1.22 -0.72 -8.47
CA TYR A 78 0.91 -1.14 -7.11
C TYR A 78 1.21 -2.62 -6.94
N VAL A 79 1.85 -2.98 -5.83
CA VAL A 79 2.12 -4.38 -5.49
C VAL A 79 1.55 -4.70 -4.10
N ALA A 80 1.04 -5.91 -3.94
CA ALA A 80 0.52 -6.41 -2.68
C ALA A 80 0.87 -7.89 -2.50
N PHE A 81 1.04 -8.31 -1.23
CA PHE A 81 1.30 -9.71 -0.91
C PHE A 81 0.03 -10.43 -0.51
N ALA A 82 -0.08 -11.71 -0.88
CA ALA A 82 -1.00 -12.61 -0.23
C ALA A 82 -0.75 -12.62 1.30
N PRO A 83 -1.78 -12.85 2.13
CA PRO A 83 -1.61 -12.93 3.60
C PRO A 83 -0.58 -13.97 4.05
N SER A 84 -0.35 -15.01 3.23
CA SER A 84 0.69 -16.02 3.46
C SER A 84 2.12 -15.51 3.25
N GLY A 85 2.32 -14.35 2.64
CA GLY A 85 3.62 -13.86 2.18
C GLY A 85 4.25 -14.66 1.03
N ARG A 86 3.56 -15.69 0.51
CA ARG A 86 4.11 -16.58 -0.52
C ARG A 86 3.86 -16.14 -1.95
N THR A 87 3.00 -15.16 -2.15
CA THR A 87 2.66 -14.64 -3.48
C THR A 87 2.67 -13.12 -3.46
N LEU A 88 3.26 -12.52 -4.47
CA LEU A 88 3.19 -11.09 -4.77
C LEU A 88 2.30 -10.89 -5.97
N TYR A 89 1.35 -9.97 -5.87
CA TYR A 89 0.49 -9.52 -6.96
C TYR A 89 0.89 -8.10 -7.39
N ALA A 90 0.90 -7.85 -8.69
CA ALA A 90 1.21 -6.54 -9.25
C ALA A 90 0.07 -6.04 -10.14
N ALA A 91 -0.44 -4.86 -9.85
CA ALA A 91 -1.32 -4.11 -10.74
C ALA A 91 -0.51 -3.59 -11.92
N ASN A 92 -0.80 -4.06 -13.11
CA ASN A 92 -0.20 -3.58 -14.34
C ASN A 92 -1.08 -2.47 -14.93
N GLU A 93 -0.68 -1.22 -14.73
CA GLU A 93 -1.40 -0.03 -15.21
C GLU A 93 -1.18 0.14 -16.71
N ILE A 94 -1.84 -0.72 -17.49
CA ILE A 94 -1.85 -0.72 -18.95
C ILE A 94 -3.27 -0.54 -19.47
N TYR A 95 -3.41 -0.09 -20.72
CA TYR A 95 -4.72 0.23 -21.31
C TYR A 95 -5.15 -0.78 -22.36
N GLN A 96 -4.24 -1.70 -22.72
CA GLN A 96 -4.50 -2.79 -23.67
C GLN A 96 -3.87 -4.07 -23.15
N PHE A 97 -4.67 -5.12 -23.02
CA PHE A 97 -4.21 -6.46 -22.66
C PHE A 97 -4.77 -7.49 -23.63
N ARG A 98 -3.88 -8.22 -24.29
CA ARG A 98 -4.24 -9.26 -25.31
C ARG A 98 -5.25 -8.75 -26.36
N GLY A 99 -5.05 -7.50 -26.83
CA GLY A 99 -5.88 -6.88 -27.86
C GLY A 99 -7.25 -6.37 -27.40
N ARG A 100 -7.49 -6.32 -26.07
CA ARG A 100 -8.74 -5.77 -25.48
C ARG A 100 -8.43 -4.54 -24.61
N PRO A 101 -9.35 -3.56 -24.53
CA PRO A 101 -9.24 -2.43 -23.61
C PRO A 101 -9.32 -2.95 -22.16
N ALA A 102 -8.19 -3.29 -21.56
CA ALA A 102 -8.10 -3.78 -20.21
C ALA A 102 -6.68 -3.54 -19.64
N GLY A 103 -6.58 -3.44 -18.33
CA GLY A 103 -5.35 -3.62 -17.59
C GLY A 103 -5.13 -5.10 -17.25
N ALA A 104 -4.10 -5.37 -16.48
CA ALA A 104 -3.76 -6.72 -16.10
C ALA A 104 -3.31 -6.81 -14.64
N VAL A 105 -3.28 -8.01 -14.11
CA VAL A 105 -2.66 -8.34 -12.82
C VAL A 105 -1.70 -9.50 -13.05
N SER A 106 -0.46 -9.33 -12.61
CA SER A 106 0.56 -10.39 -12.59
C SER A 106 0.67 -11.00 -11.19
N ALA A 107 0.86 -12.32 -11.13
CA ALA A 107 1.13 -13.07 -9.90
C ALA A 107 2.53 -13.67 -9.95
N TYR A 108 3.24 -13.63 -8.80
CA TYR A 108 4.58 -14.16 -8.63
C TYR A 108 4.67 -14.96 -7.34
N ALA A 109 5.20 -16.19 -7.41
CA ALA A 109 5.62 -16.92 -6.21
C ALA A 109 6.86 -16.25 -5.62
N VAL A 110 6.89 -16.12 -4.29
CA VAL A 110 7.99 -15.53 -3.54
C VAL A 110 8.81 -16.63 -2.87
N ASP A 111 10.11 -16.67 -3.13
CA ASP A 111 11.04 -17.46 -2.34
C ASP A 111 11.39 -16.72 -1.04
N PRO A 112 10.94 -17.17 0.12
CA PRO A 112 11.16 -16.47 1.39
C PRO A 112 12.61 -16.49 1.86
N ALA A 113 13.46 -17.37 1.32
CA ALA A 113 14.88 -17.46 1.68
C ALA A 113 15.74 -16.47 0.91
N THR A 114 15.42 -16.26 -0.36
CA THR A 114 16.25 -15.44 -1.27
C THR A 114 15.58 -14.09 -1.63
N GLY A 115 14.25 -13.97 -1.48
CA GLY A 115 13.46 -12.86 -2.00
C GLY A 115 13.26 -12.92 -3.51
N GLY A 116 13.56 -14.06 -4.16
CA GLY A 116 13.36 -14.26 -5.59
C GLY A 116 11.87 -14.31 -5.94
N LEU A 117 11.50 -13.78 -7.13
CA LEU A 117 10.17 -13.85 -7.69
C LEU A 117 10.13 -14.82 -8.86
N THR A 118 9.19 -15.76 -8.85
CA THR A 118 8.90 -16.65 -9.98
C THR A 118 7.54 -16.32 -10.54
N PHE A 119 7.47 -15.99 -11.83
CA PHE A 119 6.21 -15.68 -12.51
C PHE A 119 5.27 -16.90 -12.48
N LEU A 120 4.02 -16.69 -12.05
CA LEU A 120 2.98 -17.70 -12.06
C LEU A 120 2.06 -17.50 -13.28
N ASP A 121 1.42 -16.33 -13.34
CA ASP A 121 0.53 -15.97 -14.44
C ASP A 121 0.30 -14.46 -14.54
N GLN A 122 -0.43 -14.06 -15.59
CA GLN A 122 -0.97 -12.72 -15.77
C GLN A 122 -2.37 -12.81 -16.40
N VAL A 123 -3.35 -12.21 -15.71
CA VAL A 123 -4.76 -12.24 -16.12
C VAL A 123 -5.30 -10.83 -16.38
N SER A 124 -6.40 -10.75 -17.13
CA SER A 124 -7.11 -9.49 -17.36
C SER A 124 -7.75 -8.98 -16.08
N ALA A 125 -7.63 -7.69 -15.82
CA ALA A 125 -8.36 -6.99 -14.75
C ALA A 125 -9.79 -6.56 -15.15
N GLY A 126 -10.20 -6.84 -16.38
CA GLY A 126 -11.53 -6.47 -16.92
C GLY A 126 -11.63 -5.02 -17.39
N GLY A 127 -11.07 -4.06 -16.67
CA GLY A 127 -11.06 -2.63 -16.99
C GLY A 127 -9.65 -2.12 -17.29
N ALA A 128 -9.53 -0.99 -17.97
CA ALA A 128 -8.24 -0.38 -18.35
C ALA A 128 -7.60 0.38 -17.19
N GLY A 129 -6.26 0.50 -17.21
CA GLY A 129 -5.50 1.29 -16.23
C GLY A 129 -5.59 0.74 -14.81
N THR A 130 -5.28 -0.55 -14.63
CA THR A 130 -5.27 -1.22 -13.32
C THR A 130 -4.21 -0.60 -12.42
N CYS A 131 -4.63 0.10 -11.36
CA CYS A 131 -3.75 0.88 -10.49
C CYS A 131 -3.67 0.39 -9.05
N TYR A 132 -4.51 -0.58 -8.65
CA TYR A 132 -4.56 -1.07 -7.28
C TYR A 132 -4.97 -2.54 -7.21
N VAL A 133 -4.32 -3.28 -6.32
CA VAL A 133 -4.66 -4.67 -5.98
C VAL A 133 -4.58 -4.87 -4.48
N ARG A 134 -5.53 -5.61 -3.91
CA ARG A 134 -5.54 -5.95 -2.48
C ARG A 134 -6.14 -7.34 -2.27
N PRO A 135 -5.41 -8.31 -1.71
CA PRO A 135 -5.99 -9.59 -1.30
C PRO A 135 -7.01 -9.41 -0.19
N ASP A 136 -8.03 -10.27 -0.14
CA ASP A 136 -8.85 -10.43 1.06
C ASP A 136 -8.02 -11.07 2.19
N HIS A 137 -8.48 -10.97 3.44
CA HIS A 137 -7.74 -11.46 4.60
C HIS A 137 -7.61 -13.00 4.60
N ALA A 138 -8.54 -13.69 3.93
CA ALA A 138 -8.50 -15.13 3.75
C ALA A 138 -7.56 -15.58 2.63
N GLY A 139 -7.06 -14.66 1.79
CA GLY A 139 -6.20 -14.95 0.64
C GLY A 139 -6.87 -15.72 -0.48
N ARG A 140 -8.20 -15.68 -0.56
CA ARG A 140 -8.99 -16.42 -1.57
C ARG A 140 -9.35 -15.56 -2.77
N ASN A 141 -9.38 -14.25 -2.60
CA ASN A 141 -9.75 -13.29 -3.62
C ASN A 141 -8.77 -12.13 -3.65
N LEU A 142 -8.54 -11.59 -4.83
CA LEU A 142 -7.80 -10.36 -5.05
C LEU A 142 -8.77 -9.29 -5.56
N LEU A 143 -8.91 -8.21 -4.81
CA LEU A 143 -9.71 -7.05 -5.16
C LEU A 143 -8.88 -6.12 -6.03
N VAL A 144 -9.44 -5.64 -7.12
CA VAL A 144 -8.75 -4.88 -8.18
C VAL A 144 -9.49 -3.60 -8.50
N ALA A 145 -8.77 -2.48 -8.61
CA ALA A 145 -9.32 -1.21 -9.09
C ALA A 145 -8.66 -0.79 -10.42
N ASN A 146 -9.47 -0.37 -11.38
CA ASN A 146 -9.10 0.04 -12.72
C ASN A 146 -9.40 1.53 -12.91
N PHE A 147 -8.40 2.38 -12.70
CA PHE A 147 -8.56 3.83 -12.76
C PHE A 147 -8.97 4.32 -14.16
N GLY A 148 -8.29 3.82 -15.19
CA GLY A 148 -8.56 4.24 -16.57
C GLY A 148 -9.93 3.86 -17.07
N GLY A 149 -10.45 2.70 -16.65
CA GLY A 149 -11.77 2.20 -17.04
C GLY A 149 -12.89 2.60 -16.08
N GLY A 150 -12.59 3.08 -14.86
CA GLY A 150 -13.58 3.37 -13.83
C GLY A 150 -14.37 2.14 -13.43
N SER A 151 -13.68 1.10 -12.93
CA SER A 151 -14.31 -0.17 -12.60
C SER A 151 -13.54 -0.92 -11.54
N VAL A 152 -14.21 -1.84 -10.85
CA VAL A 152 -13.58 -2.79 -9.94
C VAL A 152 -13.83 -4.23 -10.37
N ALA A 153 -12.93 -5.12 -9.97
CA ALA A 153 -13.04 -6.55 -10.24
C ALA A 153 -12.60 -7.38 -9.01
N VAL A 154 -13.05 -8.62 -8.96
CA VAL A 154 -12.58 -9.63 -8.01
C VAL A 154 -12.00 -10.79 -8.79
N LEU A 155 -10.72 -11.11 -8.53
CA LEU A 155 -10.01 -12.24 -9.15
C LEU A 155 -9.85 -13.34 -8.08
N PRO A 156 -10.49 -14.51 -8.24
CA PRO A 156 -10.26 -15.62 -7.31
C PRO A 156 -8.82 -16.13 -7.41
N VAL A 157 -8.26 -16.51 -6.26
CA VAL A 157 -6.89 -16.99 -6.12
C VAL A 157 -6.89 -18.53 -6.02
N ASN A 158 -6.02 -19.18 -6.79
CA ASN A 158 -5.78 -20.61 -6.70
C ASN A 158 -4.89 -20.97 -5.50
N PRO A 159 -4.87 -22.22 -5.04
CA PRO A 159 -4.02 -22.65 -3.92
C PRO A 159 -2.52 -22.42 -4.11
N ASP A 160 -2.03 -22.36 -5.34
CA ASP A 160 -0.64 -22.06 -5.69
C ASP A 160 -0.33 -20.56 -5.76
N GLY A 161 -1.35 -19.70 -5.59
CA GLY A 161 -1.25 -18.25 -5.65
C GLY A 161 -1.49 -17.67 -7.05
N SER A 162 -1.66 -18.49 -8.08
CA SER A 162 -2.07 -18.03 -9.41
C SER A 162 -3.50 -17.50 -9.42
N LEU A 163 -3.87 -16.74 -10.44
CA LEU A 163 -5.15 -16.04 -10.53
C LEU A 163 -6.11 -16.75 -11.49
N ARG A 164 -7.39 -16.63 -11.23
CA ARG A 164 -8.46 -17.01 -12.18
C ARG A 164 -9.03 -15.77 -12.84
N GLU A 165 -9.81 -15.97 -13.89
CA GLU A 165 -10.62 -14.91 -14.48
C GLU A 165 -11.57 -14.30 -13.44
N ALA A 166 -11.96 -13.03 -13.65
CA ALA A 166 -12.79 -12.28 -12.72
C ALA A 166 -14.11 -13.01 -12.43
N SER A 167 -14.39 -13.24 -11.14
CA SER A 167 -15.67 -13.74 -10.65
C SER A 167 -16.72 -12.64 -10.54
N ALA A 168 -16.28 -11.38 -10.42
CA ALA A 168 -17.13 -10.20 -10.41
C ALA A 168 -16.41 -9.04 -11.10
N PHE A 169 -17.20 -8.24 -11.82
CA PHE A 169 -16.79 -6.99 -12.44
C PHE A 169 -17.92 -5.98 -12.31
N VAL A 170 -17.60 -4.77 -11.84
CA VAL A 170 -18.55 -3.67 -11.72
C VAL A 170 -18.01 -2.46 -12.46
N GLN A 171 -18.78 -1.96 -13.42
CA GLN A 171 -18.50 -0.73 -14.15
C GLN A 171 -19.18 0.43 -13.43
N ASP A 172 -18.40 1.42 -13.00
CA ASP A 172 -18.95 2.64 -12.40
C ASP A 172 -19.48 3.59 -13.45
N THR A 173 -20.34 4.51 -13.01
CA THR A 173 -20.96 5.54 -13.85
C THR A 173 -21.06 6.86 -13.10
N GLY A 174 -21.03 7.96 -13.85
CA GLY A 174 -21.13 9.29 -13.30
C GLY A 174 -19.86 10.11 -13.49
N SER A 175 -19.84 11.29 -12.87
CA SER A 175 -18.74 12.25 -12.92
C SER A 175 -18.78 13.16 -11.70
N GLY A 176 -17.70 13.86 -11.43
CA GLY A 176 -17.57 14.86 -10.37
C GLY A 176 -17.32 16.27 -10.92
N PRO A 177 -17.19 17.27 -10.03
CA PRO A 177 -17.10 18.67 -10.43
C PRO A 177 -15.71 19.09 -10.94
N ASN A 178 -14.65 18.30 -10.71
CA ASN A 178 -13.31 18.63 -11.16
C ASN A 178 -13.07 18.13 -12.60
N PRO A 179 -12.34 18.84 -13.46
CA PRO A 179 -12.02 18.35 -14.82
C PRO A 179 -11.39 16.96 -14.88
N ARG A 180 -10.66 16.55 -13.83
CA ARG A 180 -10.10 15.18 -13.70
C ARG A 180 -11.15 14.12 -13.34
N GLN A 181 -12.37 14.53 -13.08
CA GLN A 181 -13.54 13.70 -12.74
C GLN A 181 -14.58 13.69 -13.84
N ALA A 182 -14.16 13.84 -15.11
CA ALA A 182 -15.09 13.82 -16.26
C ALA A 182 -15.77 12.45 -16.48
N GLY A 183 -15.29 11.41 -15.82
CA GLY A 183 -15.85 10.07 -15.80
C GLY A 183 -15.48 9.34 -14.51
N PRO A 184 -15.93 8.09 -14.33
CA PRO A 184 -15.59 7.29 -13.17
C PRO A 184 -14.12 6.84 -13.22
N HIS A 185 -13.49 6.74 -12.03
CA HIS A 185 -12.10 6.35 -11.86
C HIS A 185 -11.92 5.61 -10.52
N ALA A 186 -12.09 4.29 -10.52
CA ALA A 186 -11.82 3.46 -9.35
C ALA A 186 -10.34 3.50 -8.98
N HIS A 187 -9.98 3.96 -7.78
CA HIS A 187 -8.57 4.13 -7.43
C HIS A 187 -8.04 3.15 -6.39
N SER A 188 -8.87 2.67 -5.49
CA SER A 188 -8.52 1.55 -4.59
C SER A 188 -9.75 0.73 -4.26
N PHE A 189 -9.55 -0.57 -3.99
CA PHE A 189 -10.63 -1.48 -3.63
C PHE A 189 -10.15 -2.38 -2.48
N ASN A 190 -10.77 -2.24 -1.31
CA ASN A 190 -10.25 -2.74 -0.05
C ASN A 190 -11.25 -3.66 0.64
N PRO A 191 -10.85 -4.87 1.08
CA PRO A 191 -11.71 -5.72 1.89
C PRO A 191 -11.93 -5.09 3.27
N ALA A 192 -13.13 -5.25 3.81
CA ALA A 192 -13.40 -4.95 5.20
C ALA A 192 -12.71 -5.96 6.14
N PRO A 193 -12.48 -5.64 7.42
CA PRO A 193 -11.71 -6.49 8.33
C PRO A 193 -12.22 -7.94 8.50
N ASP A 194 -13.46 -8.20 8.15
CA ASP A 194 -14.10 -9.52 8.23
C ASP A 194 -14.42 -10.15 6.86
N ASP A 195 -13.91 -9.55 5.77
CA ASP A 195 -14.12 -9.96 4.37
C ASP A 195 -15.59 -10.06 3.92
N ARG A 196 -16.54 -9.48 4.70
CA ARG A 196 -17.98 -9.48 4.32
C ARG A 196 -18.36 -8.31 3.44
N PHE A 197 -17.53 -7.27 3.42
CA PHE A 197 -17.72 -6.09 2.61
C PHE A 197 -16.42 -5.71 1.92
N ALA A 198 -16.54 -4.98 0.82
CA ALA A 198 -15.44 -4.36 0.11
C ALA A 198 -15.77 -2.89 -0.14
N ILE A 199 -14.78 -2.01 0.08
CA ILE A 199 -14.91 -0.56 -0.05
C ILE A 199 -14.04 -0.09 -1.21
N GLU A 200 -14.66 0.55 -2.18
CA GLU A 200 -13.98 1.19 -3.29
C GLU A 200 -13.86 2.70 -3.03
N ALA A 201 -12.68 3.25 -3.27
CA ALA A 201 -12.50 4.69 -3.37
C ALA A 201 -12.69 5.10 -4.83
N GLU A 202 -13.85 5.65 -5.14
CA GLU A 202 -14.21 6.07 -6.48
C GLU A 202 -13.92 7.57 -6.64
N PHE A 203 -12.77 7.85 -7.27
CA PHE A 203 -12.20 9.18 -7.47
C PHE A 203 -13.10 10.07 -8.36
N GLY A 204 -13.70 9.50 -9.40
CA GLY A 204 -14.42 10.25 -10.44
C GLY A 204 -15.74 10.84 -9.99
N THR A 205 -16.40 10.25 -8.97
CA THR A 205 -17.74 10.66 -8.52
C THR A 205 -17.80 11.11 -7.07
N ASP A 206 -16.63 11.25 -6.39
CA ASP A 206 -16.54 11.62 -4.98
C ASP A 206 -17.33 10.67 -4.07
N ARG A 207 -17.14 9.35 -4.23
CA ARG A 207 -17.84 8.33 -3.45
C ARG A 207 -16.89 7.28 -2.88
N LEU A 208 -17.28 6.73 -1.73
CA LEU A 208 -16.81 5.42 -1.30
C LEU A 208 -17.94 4.43 -1.57
N MET A 209 -17.79 3.60 -2.59
CA MET A 209 -18.77 2.55 -2.91
C MET A 209 -18.60 1.40 -1.93
N VAL A 210 -19.70 0.78 -1.54
CA VAL A 210 -19.70 -0.34 -0.58
C VAL A 210 -20.43 -1.52 -1.21
N TYR A 211 -19.72 -2.64 -1.25
CA TYR A 211 -20.22 -3.91 -1.77
C TYR A 211 -20.25 -4.97 -0.67
N ARG A 212 -21.25 -5.83 -0.70
CA ARG A 212 -21.17 -7.13 -0.02
C ARG A 212 -20.26 -8.03 -0.82
N LEU A 213 -19.30 -8.65 -0.16
CA LEU A 213 -18.37 -9.62 -0.75
C LEU A 213 -18.72 -11.02 -0.22
N ASP A 214 -19.05 -11.92 -1.13
CA ASP A 214 -19.04 -13.35 -0.82
C ASP A 214 -17.61 -13.87 -0.99
N SER A 215 -16.88 -13.98 0.10
CA SER A 215 -15.47 -14.38 0.05
C SER A 215 -15.25 -15.84 -0.37
N ALA A 216 -16.29 -16.68 -0.45
CA ALA A 216 -16.19 -18.03 -0.96
C ALA A 216 -16.26 -18.09 -2.50
N THR A 217 -17.06 -17.23 -3.12
CA THR A 217 -17.28 -17.20 -4.56
C THR A 217 -16.65 -16.02 -5.27
N GLY A 218 -16.26 -14.98 -4.53
CA GLY A 218 -15.80 -13.70 -5.06
C GLY A 218 -16.92 -12.83 -5.65
N ALA A 219 -18.19 -13.16 -5.42
CA ALA A 219 -19.31 -12.39 -5.92
C ALA A 219 -19.47 -11.07 -5.16
N LEU A 220 -19.87 -10.03 -5.90
CA LEU A 220 -20.17 -8.69 -5.38
C LEU A 220 -21.66 -8.36 -5.55
N SER A 221 -22.21 -7.70 -4.55
CA SER A 221 -23.52 -7.03 -4.67
C SER A 221 -23.48 -5.70 -3.91
N PRO A 222 -24.22 -4.66 -4.36
CA PRO A 222 -24.27 -3.39 -3.63
C PRO A 222 -24.73 -3.59 -2.19
N ALA A 223 -24.11 -2.88 -1.24
CA ALA A 223 -24.60 -2.81 0.14
C ALA A 223 -25.82 -1.88 0.25
N ASP A 224 -26.36 -1.75 1.44
CA ASP A 224 -27.45 -0.81 1.75
C ASP A 224 -27.06 0.06 2.96
N PRO A 225 -26.76 1.36 2.75
CA PRO A 225 -26.66 2.08 1.47
C PRO A 225 -25.46 1.62 0.61
N PRO A 226 -25.52 1.79 -0.75
CA PRO A 226 -24.48 1.31 -1.65
C PRO A 226 -23.22 2.21 -1.69
N PHE A 227 -23.27 3.40 -1.13
CA PHE A 227 -22.14 4.32 -1.04
C PHE A 227 -22.30 5.34 0.08
N VAL A 228 -21.21 6.01 0.41
CA VAL A 228 -21.19 7.28 1.15
C VAL A 228 -20.58 8.36 0.27
N ALA A 229 -21.25 9.52 0.18
CA ALA A 229 -20.73 10.67 -0.55
C ALA A 229 -19.60 11.33 0.24
N MET A 230 -18.56 11.72 -0.48
CA MET A 230 -17.43 12.49 0.01
C MET A 230 -17.63 13.98 -0.35
N ALA A 231 -16.73 14.85 0.11
CA ALA A 231 -16.76 16.26 -0.26
C ALA A 231 -16.59 16.41 -1.78
N PRO A 232 -17.35 17.34 -2.42
CA PRO A 232 -17.20 17.59 -3.86
C PRO A 232 -15.75 17.95 -4.23
N ALA A 233 -15.22 17.38 -5.30
CA ALA A 233 -13.84 17.49 -5.77
C ALA A 233 -12.77 16.97 -4.77
N SER A 234 -13.13 16.13 -3.80
CA SER A 234 -12.16 15.46 -2.93
C SER A 234 -11.39 14.39 -3.69
N ALA A 235 -12.04 13.69 -4.60
CA ALA A 235 -11.49 12.60 -5.39
C ALA A 235 -10.84 11.51 -4.50
N PRO A 236 -11.65 10.66 -3.84
CA PRO A 236 -11.16 9.59 -2.99
C PRO A 236 -10.17 8.71 -3.74
N ARG A 237 -8.97 8.54 -3.15
CA ARG A 237 -7.88 7.80 -3.80
C ARG A 237 -7.58 6.49 -3.11
N HIS A 238 -7.12 6.60 -1.87
CA HIS A 238 -6.78 5.47 -1.02
C HIS A 238 -7.63 5.47 0.24
N PHE A 239 -7.82 4.27 0.74
CA PHE A 239 -8.68 3.99 1.89
C PHE A 239 -7.97 2.97 2.79
N THR A 240 -8.05 3.17 4.10
CA THR A 240 -7.49 2.22 5.06
C THR A 240 -8.39 2.09 6.29
N PHE A 241 -8.45 0.89 6.87
CA PHE A 241 -9.09 0.67 8.16
C PHE A 241 -8.11 0.91 9.31
N HIS A 242 -8.64 1.40 10.40
CA HIS A 242 -7.96 1.33 11.69
C HIS A 242 -7.92 -0.15 12.15
N PRO A 243 -6.86 -0.61 12.84
CA PRO A 243 -6.75 -2.00 13.32
C PRO A 243 -7.90 -2.47 14.22
N ASN A 244 -8.66 -1.54 14.86
CA ASN A 244 -9.84 -1.91 15.66
C ASN A 244 -11.06 -2.36 14.81
N GLY A 245 -11.00 -2.23 13.49
CA GLY A 245 -12.06 -2.62 12.57
C GLY A 245 -13.35 -1.80 12.66
N ARG A 246 -13.36 -0.65 13.35
CA ARG A 246 -14.55 0.19 13.57
C ARG A 246 -14.42 1.59 12.99
N ILE A 247 -13.22 2.00 12.65
CA ILE A 247 -12.88 3.29 12.07
C ILE A 247 -12.15 3.06 10.75
N ALA A 248 -12.38 3.94 9.79
CA ALA A 248 -11.69 3.96 8.51
C ALA A 248 -11.30 5.39 8.13
N TYR A 249 -10.36 5.49 7.20
CA TYR A 249 -9.81 6.76 6.72
C TYR A 249 -9.79 6.74 5.20
N ALA A 250 -10.40 7.74 4.59
CA ALA A 250 -10.37 7.95 3.15
C ALA A 250 -9.57 9.20 2.82
N LEU A 251 -8.60 9.07 1.93
CA LEU A 251 -7.73 10.14 1.48
C LEU A 251 -8.28 10.72 0.18
N GLY A 252 -8.57 12.03 0.18
CA GLY A 252 -8.90 12.81 -1.01
C GLY A 252 -7.62 13.23 -1.74
N GLU A 253 -7.49 12.85 -3.01
CA GLU A 253 -6.30 13.19 -3.79
C GLU A 253 -6.25 14.68 -4.13
N ILE A 254 -7.37 15.24 -4.62
CA ILE A 254 -7.38 16.60 -5.19
C ILE A 254 -7.40 17.65 -4.08
N ASP A 255 -8.25 17.49 -3.07
CA ASP A 255 -8.39 18.43 -1.96
C ASP A 255 -7.37 18.22 -0.85
N SER A 256 -6.58 17.15 -0.90
CA SER A 256 -5.59 16.79 0.11
C SER A 256 -6.20 16.69 1.51
N SER A 257 -7.38 16.07 1.63
CA SER A 257 -8.08 15.86 2.88
C SER A 257 -8.05 14.39 3.32
N ILE A 258 -8.26 14.14 4.61
CA ILE A 258 -8.58 12.82 5.15
C ILE A 258 -9.96 12.91 5.79
N THR A 259 -10.87 12.07 5.33
CA THR A 259 -12.16 11.87 5.99
C THR A 259 -12.07 10.66 6.93
N VAL A 260 -12.32 10.90 8.21
CA VAL A 260 -12.47 9.85 9.23
C VAL A 260 -13.89 9.34 9.19
N LEU A 261 -14.09 8.02 9.17
CA LEU A 261 -15.39 7.38 9.08
C LEU A 261 -15.56 6.33 10.19
N ALA A 262 -16.72 6.33 10.83
CA ALA A 262 -17.16 5.17 11.60
C ALA A 262 -17.62 4.07 10.64
N TYR A 263 -17.21 2.84 10.89
CA TYR A 263 -17.60 1.67 10.12
C TYR A 263 -18.42 0.70 10.99
N ASN A 264 -19.55 0.25 10.45
CA ASN A 264 -20.37 -0.78 11.06
C ASN A 264 -20.22 -2.09 10.30
N GLY A 265 -19.45 -3.03 10.85
CA GLY A 265 -19.20 -4.33 10.22
C GLY A 265 -20.44 -5.21 10.04
N ALA A 266 -21.55 -4.99 10.77
CA ALA A 266 -22.77 -5.77 10.57
C ALA A 266 -23.52 -5.38 9.29
N SER A 267 -23.46 -4.09 8.89
CA SER A 267 -24.19 -3.55 7.75
C SER A 267 -23.33 -3.05 6.60
N GLY A 268 -22.01 -2.92 6.80
CA GLY A 268 -21.08 -2.28 5.85
C GLY A 268 -21.17 -0.74 5.85
N ARG A 269 -22.03 -0.15 6.69
CA ARG A 269 -22.30 1.29 6.69
C ARG A 269 -21.09 2.09 7.13
N LEU A 270 -20.75 3.11 6.34
CA LEU A 270 -19.78 4.15 6.65
C LEU A 270 -20.48 5.45 7.03
N ARG A 271 -19.98 6.16 8.06
CA ARG A 271 -20.52 7.46 8.51
C ARG A 271 -19.37 8.43 8.80
N PRO A 272 -19.30 9.57 8.10
CA PRO A 272 -18.25 10.58 8.33
C PRO A 272 -18.28 11.11 9.78
N LEU A 273 -17.09 11.28 10.37
CA LEU A 273 -16.88 11.80 11.73
C LEU A 273 -16.08 13.10 11.75
N GLN A 274 -15.12 13.24 10.83
CA GLN A 274 -14.20 14.36 10.76
C GLN A 274 -13.67 14.46 9.33
N SER A 275 -13.36 15.67 8.87
CA SER A 275 -12.50 15.93 7.72
C SER A 275 -11.36 16.82 8.17
N ILE A 276 -10.12 16.54 7.72
CA ILE A 276 -8.92 17.26 8.10
C ILE A 276 -7.93 17.31 6.93
N SER A 277 -7.27 18.46 6.73
CA SER A 277 -6.26 18.61 5.68
C SER A 277 -4.97 17.86 6.00
N THR A 278 -4.33 17.30 4.97
CA THR A 278 -2.97 16.76 5.06
C THR A 278 -1.90 17.84 4.96
N LEU A 279 -2.30 19.08 4.66
CA LEU A 279 -1.40 20.21 4.45
C LEU A 279 -1.38 21.14 5.66
N PRO A 280 -0.25 21.83 5.91
CA PRO A 280 -0.21 22.93 6.86
C PRO A 280 -1.17 24.07 6.45
N PRO A 281 -1.76 24.80 7.41
CA PRO A 281 -2.74 25.86 7.11
C PRO A 281 -2.20 27.00 6.23
N ASP A 282 -0.91 27.24 6.27
CA ASP A 282 -0.20 28.30 5.53
C ASP A 282 0.30 27.86 4.15
N TYR A 283 0.22 26.58 3.82
CA TYR A 283 0.64 26.10 2.49
C TYR A 283 -0.34 26.54 1.40
N LYS A 284 0.19 27.21 0.36
CA LYS A 284 -0.57 27.75 -0.78
C LYS A 284 -0.14 27.17 -2.13
N GLY A 285 0.80 26.21 -2.12
CA GLY A 285 1.27 25.54 -3.32
C GLY A 285 0.27 24.54 -3.89
N LYS A 286 0.53 24.06 -5.10
CA LYS A 286 -0.21 22.91 -5.68
C LYS A 286 0.18 21.63 -4.94
N ASN A 287 -0.80 20.82 -4.61
CA ASN A 287 -0.60 19.50 -4.00
C ASN A 287 -1.64 18.51 -4.45
N THR A 288 -1.28 17.26 -4.43
CA THR A 288 -2.20 16.11 -4.48
C THR A 288 -1.74 15.07 -3.46
N ALA A 289 -2.64 14.58 -2.63
CA ALA A 289 -2.29 13.50 -1.70
C ALA A 289 -2.22 12.15 -2.44
N ALA A 290 -1.55 11.15 -1.87
CA ALA A 290 -1.37 9.88 -2.58
C ALA A 290 -1.61 8.63 -1.73
N GLU A 291 -0.84 8.36 -0.69
CA GLU A 291 -0.94 7.17 0.14
C GLU A 291 -1.42 7.51 1.55
N VAL A 292 -2.16 6.60 2.18
CA VAL A 292 -2.60 6.72 3.57
C VAL A 292 -2.51 5.38 4.28
N LEU A 293 -1.78 5.33 5.39
CA LEU A 293 -1.62 4.14 6.21
C LEU A 293 -1.76 4.46 7.70
N VAL A 294 -2.27 3.50 8.45
CA VAL A 294 -2.31 3.52 9.92
C VAL A 294 -1.24 2.58 10.45
N ASP A 295 -0.54 2.97 11.51
CA ASP A 295 0.40 2.08 12.18
C ASP A 295 -0.32 0.87 12.79
N ARG A 296 0.40 -0.23 12.97
CA ARG A 296 -0.17 -1.48 13.49
C ARG A 296 -0.85 -1.32 14.87
N ALA A 297 -0.35 -0.40 15.69
CA ALA A 297 -0.90 -0.12 17.02
C ALA A 297 -2.15 0.77 16.97
N GLY A 298 -2.51 1.34 15.82
CA GLY A 298 -3.65 2.25 15.68
C GLY A 298 -3.43 3.61 16.36
N ARG A 299 -2.19 4.04 16.58
CA ARG A 299 -1.89 5.28 17.28
C ARG A 299 -1.58 6.45 16.36
N PHE A 300 -1.06 6.15 15.17
CA PHE A 300 -0.64 7.15 14.20
C PHE A 300 -1.15 6.83 12.80
N LEU A 301 -1.50 7.88 12.08
CA LEU A 301 -1.82 7.82 10.65
C LEU A 301 -0.81 8.67 9.88
N TYR A 302 -0.40 8.15 8.73
CA TYR A 302 0.53 8.79 7.81
C TYR A 302 -0.15 9.03 6.47
N ALA A 303 0.12 10.19 5.84
CA ALA A 303 -0.36 10.49 4.50
C ALA A 303 0.73 11.21 3.69
N SER A 304 0.88 10.84 2.41
CA SER A 304 1.88 11.45 1.54
C SER A 304 1.29 12.59 0.69
N ASN A 305 2.09 13.66 0.51
CA ASN A 305 1.76 14.87 -0.22
C ASN A 305 2.68 15.04 -1.42
N ARG A 306 2.14 14.99 -2.64
CA ARG A 306 2.85 15.24 -3.91
C ARG A 306 2.68 16.70 -4.31
N GLY A 307 3.75 17.48 -4.17
CA GLY A 307 3.77 18.94 -4.32
C GLY A 307 4.50 19.55 -3.14
N LEU A 308 3.96 19.44 -1.92
CA LEU A 308 4.68 19.75 -0.69
C LEU A 308 5.85 18.76 -0.45
N ASN A 309 5.72 17.52 -0.97
CA ASN A 309 6.71 16.44 -0.87
C ASN A 309 7.02 16.04 0.57
N THR A 310 5.97 15.81 1.34
CA THR A 310 6.04 15.42 2.75
C THR A 310 5.24 14.16 3.05
N ILE A 311 5.55 13.57 4.20
CA ILE A 311 4.67 12.65 4.92
C ILE A 311 4.03 13.43 6.07
N ALA A 312 2.72 13.62 6.01
CA ALA A 312 1.92 14.18 7.09
C ALA A 312 1.69 13.11 8.15
N VAL A 313 1.90 13.45 9.43
CA VAL A 313 1.73 12.56 10.58
C VAL A 313 0.59 13.06 11.45
N PHE A 314 -0.32 12.16 11.80
CA PHE A 314 -1.45 12.44 12.70
C PHE A 314 -1.46 11.46 13.86
N ALA A 315 -1.73 11.96 15.06
CA ALA A 315 -2.09 11.12 16.19
C ALA A 315 -3.57 10.76 16.11
N ILE A 316 -3.88 9.51 16.44
CA ILE A 316 -5.25 8.97 16.47
C ILE A 316 -5.70 8.92 17.94
N ASP A 317 -6.83 9.53 18.26
CA ASP A 317 -7.43 9.46 19.59
C ASP A 317 -8.29 8.19 19.81
N GLY A 318 -8.78 7.98 21.03
CA GLY A 318 -9.60 6.82 21.36
C GLY A 318 -10.94 6.73 20.62
N ALA A 319 -11.39 7.80 19.97
CA ALA A 319 -12.56 7.85 19.09
C ALA A 319 -12.19 7.70 17.60
N GLY A 320 -10.91 7.53 17.28
CA GLY A 320 -10.38 7.41 15.92
C GLY A 320 -10.20 8.74 15.21
N ARG A 321 -10.38 9.89 15.90
CA ARG A 321 -10.19 11.21 15.30
C ARG A 321 -8.71 11.56 15.18
N LEU A 322 -8.41 12.38 14.19
CA LEU A 322 -7.05 12.77 13.83
C LEU A 322 -6.68 14.14 14.39
N ARG A 323 -5.47 14.25 14.93
CA ARG A 323 -4.81 15.49 15.33
C ARG A 323 -3.45 15.57 14.63
N PRO A 324 -3.13 16.68 13.92
CA PRO A 324 -1.84 16.84 13.27
C PRO A 324 -0.69 16.77 14.28
N VAL A 325 0.39 16.12 13.89
CA VAL A 325 1.62 15.98 14.71
C VAL A 325 2.81 16.62 14.00
N ALA A 326 3.07 16.22 12.73
CA ALA A 326 4.23 16.69 11.99
C ALA A 326 4.00 16.67 10.49
N GLN A 327 4.85 17.43 9.79
CA GLN A 327 5.08 17.36 8.34
C GLN A 327 6.56 17.03 8.12
N VAL A 328 6.87 15.84 7.63
CA VAL A 328 8.24 15.38 7.45
C VAL A 328 8.57 15.34 5.96
N PRO A 329 9.67 15.98 5.49
CA PRO A 329 10.09 15.84 4.08
C PRO A 329 10.26 14.37 3.70
N SER A 330 9.74 13.97 2.52
CA SER A 330 9.72 12.57 2.08
C SER A 330 11.08 12.02 1.61
N GLY A 331 12.14 12.81 1.71
CA GLY A 331 13.46 12.44 1.19
C GLY A 331 13.58 12.46 -0.34
N GLY A 332 12.61 13.08 -1.01
CA GLY A 332 12.57 13.22 -2.46
C GLY A 332 11.36 14.01 -2.94
N ARG A 333 11.01 13.86 -4.22
CA ARG A 333 9.84 14.53 -4.82
C ARG A 333 8.81 13.51 -5.28
N THR A 334 7.53 13.89 -5.16
CA THR A 334 6.38 13.11 -5.57
C THR A 334 6.32 11.75 -4.84
N PRO A 335 6.20 11.73 -3.49
CA PRO A 335 6.04 10.51 -2.71
C PRO A 335 4.69 9.85 -3.03
N ARG A 336 4.67 9.00 -4.10
CA ARG A 336 3.44 8.39 -4.61
C ARG A 336 2.97 7.23 -3.74
N GLY A 337 3.89 6.46 -3.17
CA GLY A 337 3.61 5.38 -2.23
C GLY A 337 4.62 5.35 -1.10
N PHE A 338 4.22 4.85 0.03
CA PHE A 338 5.10 4.52 1.14
C PHE A 338 4.57 3.27 1.87
N CYS A 339 5.42 2.63 2.65
CA CYS A 339 5.00 1.52 3.50
C CYS A 339 5.58 1.65 4.91
N LEU A 340 4.93 0.95 5.84
CA LEU A 340 5.41 0.76 7.20
C LEU A 340 5.93 -0.67 7.33
N ASP A 341 7.05 -0.87 8.04
CA ASP A 341 7.50 -2.23 8.31
C ASP A 341 6.51 -2.94 9.27
N PRO A 342 6.38 -4.28 9.17
CA PRO A 342 5.42 -5.02 10.01
C PRO A 342 5.63 -4.87 11.52
N LEU A 343 6.84 -4.48 11.96
CA LEU A 343 7.16 -4.23 13.37
C LEU A 343 6.92 -2.78 13.80
N GLY A 344 6.59 -1.88 12.87
CA GLY A 344 6.31 -0.47 13.14
C GLY A 344 7.56 0.36 13.51
N ARG A 345 8.76 -0.06 13.09
CA ARG A 345 10.01 0.65 13.37
C ARG A 345 10.48 1.52 12.20
N TRP A 346 10.01 1.25 10.98
CA TRP A 346 10.50 1.88 9.76
C TRP A 346 9.37 2.32 8.84
N LEU A 347 9.62 3.41 8.12
CA LEU A 347 8.82 3.88 7.00
C LEU A 347 9.75 4.02 5.78
N LEU A 348 9.31 3.47 4.64
CA LEU A 348 9.99 3.62 3.37
C LEU A 348 9.10 4.42 2.41
N ALA A 349 9.63 5.49 1.80
CA ALA A 349 8.90 6.35 0.88
C ALA A 349 9.43 6.25 -0.55
N ALA A 350 8.58 5.88 -1.50
CA ALA A 350 8.88 5.82 -2.93
C ALA A 350 8.61 7.20 -3.57
N ASN A 351 9.68 7.90 -3.94
CA ASN A 351 9.67 9.24 -4.50
C ASN A 351 9.84 9.16 -6.02
N GLN A 352 8.73 9.27 -6.75
CA GLN A 352 8.64 9.02 -8.18
C GLN A 352 9.58 9.91 -9.01
N ASP A 353 9.60 11.25 -8.75
CA ASP A 353 10.30 12.22 -9.60
C ASP A 353 11.77 12.40 -9.23
N THR A 354 12.21 11.85 -8.10
CA THR A 354 13.63 11.80 -7.72
C THR A 354 14.23 10.41 -7.83
N ASN A 355 13.45 9.43 -8.30
CA ASN A 355 13.94 8.08 -8.60
C ASN A 355 14.55 7.38 -7.39
N ASN A 356 13.99 7.58 -6.20
CA ASN A 356 14.55 6.98 -4.99
C ASN A 356 13.49 6.47 -4.01
N VAL A 357 13.92 5.49 -3.22
CA VAL A 357 13.22 5.07 -2.01
C VAL A 357 14.03 5.57 -0.83
N ALA A 358 13.43 6.38 0.03
CA ALA A 358 14.05 6.93 1.24
C ALA A 358 13.60 6.16 2.48
N VAL A 359 14.52 5.94 3.43
CA VAL A 359 14.28 5.16 4.67
C VAL A 359 14.22 6.10 5.87
N PHE A 360 13.21 5.88 6.72
CA PHE A 360 12.97 6.63 7.96
C PHE A 360 12.84 5.68 9.13
N ALA A 361 13.47 6.01 10.26
CA ALA A 361 13.19 5.38 11.55
C ALA A 361 11.97 6.04 12.18
N LEU A 362 11.04 5.24 12.69
CA LEU A 362 9.84 5.74 13.38
C LEU A 362 10.12 5.88 14.88
N ASP A 363 9.91 7.07 15.42
CA ASP A 363 9.91 7.26 16.88
C ASP A 363 8.67 6.59 17.49
N PRO A 364 8.82 5.60 18.37
CA PRO A 364 7.70 4.83 18.88
C PRO A 364 6.77 5.62 19.81
N ALA A 365 7.23 6.74 20.35
CA ALA A 365 6.43 7.58 21.27
C ALA A 365 5.61 8.62 20.51
N THR A 366 6.19 9.23 19.49
CA THR A 366 5.59 10.35 18.75
C THR A 366 5.08 9.96 17.36
N GLY A 367 5.48 8.81 16.83
CA GLY A 367 5.19 8.37 15.46
C GLY A 367 5.94 9.16 14.38
N ILE A 368 6.80 10.13 14.76
CA ILE A 368 7.46 11.00 13.78
C ILE A 368 8.57 10.24 13.05
N PRO A 369 8.55 10.20 11.70
CA PRO A 369 9.63 9.62 10.91
C PRO A 369 10.90 10.49 11.00
N ALA A 370 12.02 9.90 11.35
CA ALA A 370 13.35 10.52 11.30
C ALA A 370 14.13 9.98 10.09
N ALA A 371 14.60 10.86 9.22
CA ALA A 371 15.39 10.47 8.06
C ALA A 371 16.71 9.83 8.51
N THR A 372 17.03 8.65 7.97
CA THR A 372 18.29 7.94 8.29
C THR A 372 19.46 8.35 7.39
N GLY A 373 19.16 8.99 6.25
CA GLY A 373 20.10 9.22 5.17
C GLY A 373 20.22 8.05 4.20
N GLU A 374 19.69 6.88 4.55
CA GLU A 374 19.68 5.71 3.65
C GLU A 374 18.67 5.90 2.52
N THR A 375 19.11 5.65 1.30
CA THR A 375 18.27 5.70 0.09
C THR A 375 18.67 4.61 -0.89
N ALA A 376 17.71 4.15 -1.70
CA ALA A 376 17.96 3.27 -2.84
C ALA A 376 17.47 3.91 -4.13
N GLU A 377 18.27 3.84 -5.21
CA GLU A 377 17.84 4.32 -6.53
C GLU A 377 16.90 3.30 -7.18
N VAL A 378 15.69 3.75 -7.53
CA VAL A 378 14.73 3.03 -8.38
C VAL A 378 14.05 4.06 -9.26
N ARG A 379 14.28 3.98 -10.57
CA ARG A 379 13.67 4.91 -11.52
C ARG A 379 12.16 4.82 -11.48
N SER A 380 11.50 5.98 -11.39
CA SER A 380 10.03 6.07 -11.34
C SER A 380 9.37 5.19 -10.29
N ALA A 381 9.99 5.08 -9.10
CA ALA A 381 9.46 4.34 -7.96
C ALA A 381 8.09 4.89 -7.54
N VAL A 382 7.04 4.07 -7.51
CA VAL A 382 5.67 4.52 -7.21
C VAL A 382 4.96 3.73 -6.13
N CYS A 383 5.43 2.53 -5.84
CA CYS A 383 4.94 1.67 -4.76
C CYS A 383 6.12 0.97 -4.08
N VAL A 384 6.06 0.81 -2.78
CA VAL A 384 7.03 0.04 -2.00
C VAL A 384 6.30 -0.79 -0.96
N GLN A 385 6.70 -2.07 -0.78
CA GLN A 385 6.07 -2.99 0.16
C GLN A 385 7.11 -3.89 0.82
N PHE A 386 6.97 -4.10 2.13
CA PHE A 386 7.68 -5.17 2.84
C PHE A 386 7.03 -6.52 2.57
N LEU A 387 7.84 -7.55 2.37
CA LEU A 387 7.35 -8.92 2.48
C LEU A 387 6.85 -9.14 3.91
N PRO A 388 5.56 -9.55 4.10
CA PRO A 388 5.07 -9.89 5.43
C PRO A 388 5.92 -10.99 6.07
N GLY A 389 6.27 -10.83 7.36
CA GLY A 389 6.99 -11.88 8.08
C GLY A 389 6.14 -13.16 8.15
N LEU A 390 6.77 -14.32 7.96
CA LEU A 390 6.11 -15.62 8.10
C LEU A 390 5.81 -15.98 9.58
N ASP A 391 6.23 -15.12 10.52
CA ASP A 391 6.21 -15.36 11.97
C ASP A 391 4.89 -14.94 12.67
N HIS A 392 3.83 -14.69 11.89
CA HIS A 392 2.52 -14.29 12.45
C HIS A 392 1.48 -15.39 12.22
N ARG A 393 1.69 -16.53 12.89
CA ARG A 393 0.60 -17.47 13.23
C ARG A 393 0.40 -17.52 14.73
#